data_9137af8eeae317d0d365bdd2667913bb
#
_entry.id   9137af8eeae317d0d365bdd2667913bb
#
_cell.length_a   1.000
_cell.length_b   1.000
_cell.length_c   1.000
_cell.angle_alpha   90.00
_cell.angle_beta   90.00
_cell.angle_gamma   90.00
#
_symmetry.space_group_name_H-M   'P 1'
#
loop_
_entity.id
_entity.type
_entity.pdbx_description
1 polymer ?
#
loop_
_entity_poly.entity_id
_entity_poly.type
_entity_poly.pdbx_seq_one_letter_code
_entity_poly.pdbx_strand_id
1 'polypeptide(L)'
;MEIRPLAELRAADDLSLAFNPYGLGGRMRPEEAAEFQQRQIADCDLTAGAAAGTRDSFERLRTVFAYGVLCYDVYTIVSDQALLIYEQALRDRFMEWCGGTITFRVPQAPDVSYSVTSYDDVKRRANRMMRQRAKLAVGTHIIEFNGMLHGLRLWARTAGLLRGRRSRAAEEALAKLRNHVAHPSGHHVDTPVGAVRTVRDLAELINQLWGRATPDGRLYPAPLHREIAVLSWNSAGRTRMEPAGALTAADSMEDQEDDEYQHVVVRAIPFIPGSRWNDEHWAEFDTRYETTQFPTEYLWGPGTRAEARTWLEHERPEGDSVDFTDRVFLVQEHERVLPPMRPAVAAGLPDNERVGIWHTVRADLPEDAFVHVRGSGDRSTGHARRPGDCPACSAEVLGSGSHDEALCAAAAALGPIQVVQLPSVRLPSSTFWPDRP
;
A
#
# COMPACT_ATOMS: atom_id res chain seq x y z
N MET A 1 -13.71 17.32 40.91
CA MET A 1 -13.57 17.93 39.57
C MET A 1 -13.96 19.40 39.71
N GLU A 2 -13.10 20.29 39.25
CA GLU A 2 -13.37 21.72 39.22
C GLU A 2 -14.41 22.04 38.13
N ILE A 3 -15.40 22.89 38.46
CA ILE A 3 -16.41 23.32 37.49
C ILE A 3 -15.88 24.53 36.75
N ARG A 4 -15.67 24.40 35.44
CA ARG A 4 -15.17 25.46 34.56
C ARG A 4 -16.33 26.16 33.82
N PRO A 5 -16.30 27.47 33.64
CA PRO A 5 -17.30 28.19 32.85
C PRO A 5 -17.15 27.82 31.34
N LEU A 6 -18.26 27.98 30.61
CA LEU A 6 -18.29 27.61 29.18
C LEU A 6 -17.24 28.33 28.32
N ALA A 7 -16.93 29.58 28.67
CA ALA A 7 -15.87 30.34 27.96
C ALA A 7 -14.51 29.69 28.10
N GLU A 8 -14.19 29.15 29.25
CA GLU A 8 -12.94 28.42 29.53
C GLU A 8 -12.90 27.06 28.81
N LEU A 9 -14.03 26.35 28.78
CA LEU A 9 -14.17 25.10 28.03
C LEU A 9 -14.06 25.27 26.51
N ARG A 10 -14.31 26.48 26.00
CA ARG A 10 -14.16 26.85 24.59
C ARG A 10 -12.81 27.45 24.25
N ALA A 11 -11.97 27.73 25.24
CA ALA A 11 -10.62 28.18 25.00
C ALA A 11 -9.74 27.04 24.48
N ALA A 12 -8.81 27.37 23.63
CA ALA A 12 -7.85 26.36 23.14
C ALA A 12 -6.95 25.88 24.27
N ASP A 13 -6.70 24.59 24.29
CA ASP A 13 -5.81 23.94 25.27
C ASP A 13 -4.35 24.25 24.95
N ASP A 14 -3.59 24.74 25.95
CA ASP A 14 -2.18 25.12 25.78
C ASP A 14 -1.32 23.95 25.31
N LEU A 15 -1.60 22.72 25.78
CA LEU A 15 -0.89 21.53 25.35
C LEU A 15 -1.20 21.21 23.88
N SER A 16 -2.46 21.29 23.48
CA SER A 16 -2.86 21.13 22.07
C SER A 16 -2.17 22.16 21.18
N LEU A 17 -2.11 23.41 21.61
CA LEU A 17 -1.44 24.48 20.88
C LEU A 17 0.09 24.29 20.80
N ALA A 18 0.70 23.63 21.79
CA ALA A 18 2.13 23.32 21.76
C ALA A 18 2.53 22.40 20.60
N PHE A 19 1.61 21.57 20.11
CA PHE A 19 1.80 20.67 18.97
C PHE A 19 1.31 21.23 17.63
N ASN A 20 0.87 22.48 17.60
CA ASN A 20 0.45 23.11 16.34
C ASN A 20 1.63 23.27 15.39
N PRO A 21 1.44 23.05 14.08
CA PRO A 21 2.47 23.28 13.10
C PRO A 21 2.92 24.74 13.06
N TYR A 22 4.16 24.95 12.62
CA TYR A 22 4.65 26.27 12.28
C TYR A 22 4.28 26.56 10.81
N GLY A 23 3.55 27.65 10.57
CA GLY A 23 3.35 28.22 9.24
C GLY A 23 4.40 29.27 8.93
N LEU A 24 4.27 29.94 7.78
CA LEU A 24 5.19 31.04 7.36
C LEU A 24 5.24 32.22 8.33
N GLY A 25 4.19 32.43 9.13
CA GLY A 25 4.09 33.50 10.14
C GLY A 25 4.43 33.08 11.56
N GLY A 26 4.94 31.87 11.78
CA GLY A 26 5.18 31.31 13.11
C GLY A 26 4.21 30.19 13.48
N ARG A 27 3.97 29.96 14.78
CA ARG A 27 3.00 28.96 15.24
C ARG A 27 1.58 29.35 14.85
N MET A 28 0.82 28.40 14.31
CA MET A 28 -0.59 28.62 13.93
C MET A 28 -1.43 29.10 15.10
N ARG A 29 -2.33 30.06 14.83
CA ARG A 29 -3.35 30.49 15.80
C ARG A 29 -4.36 29.36 16.04
N PRO A 30 -5.10 29.37 17.18
CA PRO A 30 -6.05 28.31 17.49
C PRO A 30 -7.06 28.01 16.38
N GLU A 31 -7.60 29.03 15.72
CA GLU A 31 -8.56 28.89 14.63
C GLU A 31 -7.95 28.22 13.41
N GLU A 32 -6.74 28.66 13.02
CA GLU A 32 -5.98 28.09 11.93
C GLU A 32 -5.58 26.63 12.19
N ALA A 33 -5.20 26.34 13.43
CA ALA A 33 -4.85 24.98 13.87
C ALA A 33 -6.06 24.05 13.85
N ALA A 34 -7.22 24.51 14.31
CA ALA A 34 -8.47 23.75 14.28
C ALA A 34 -8.88 23.40 12.85
N GLU A 35 -8.80 24.37 11.92
CA GLU A 35 -9.09 24.16 10.51
C GLU A 35 -8.05 23.21 9.86
N PHE A 36 -6.76 23.44 10.11
CA PHE A 36 -5.70 22.59 9.61
C PHE A 36 -5.87 21.12 10.03
N GLN A 37 -6.14 20.87 11.31
CA GLN A 37 -6.33 19.50 11.82
C GLN A 37 -7.54 18.81 11.17
N GLN A 38 -8.66 19.49 11.04
CA GLN A 38 -9.85 18.94 10.39
C GLN A 38 -9.57 18.60 8.91
N ARG A 39 -8.83 19.45 8.20
CA ARG A 39 -8.42 19.19 6.81
C ARG A 39 -7.61 17.90 6.65
N GLN A 40 -6.84 17.50 7.69
CA GLN A 40 -6.02 16.27 7.63
C GLN A 40 -6.86 14.99 7.57
N ILE A 41 -8.14 15.04 7.94
CA ILE A 41 -9.06 13.91 7.90
C ILE A 41 -10.31 14.17 7.06
N ALA A 42 -10.38 15.30 6.37
CA ALA A 42 -11.56 15.71 5.59
C ALA A 42 -11.87 14.76 4.44
N ASP A 43 -10.83 14.19 3.83
CA ASP A 43 -10.89 13.25 2.72
C ASP A 43 -11.08 11.77 3.16
N CYS A 44 -11.13 11.50 4.48
CA CYS A 44 -11.30 10.15 5.00
C CYS A 44 -12.75 9.69 4.94
N ASP A 45 -13.32 9.57 3.74
CA ASP A 45 -14.70 9.12 3.56
C ASP A 45 -14.79 7.60 3.47
N LEU A 46 -15.80 7.04 4.14
CA LEU A 46 -16.11 5.63 4.00
C LEU A 46 -16.99 5.36 2.78
N THR A 47 -16.77 4.19 2.16
CA THR A 47 -17.64 3.72 1.08
C THR A 47 -19.11 3.62 1.55
N ALA A 48 -20.04 3.97 0.67
CA ALA A 48 -21.47 3.84 0.95
C ALA A 48 -21.88 2.37 1.22
N GLY A 49 -21.11 1.40 0.73
CA GLY A 49 -21.31 -0.03 0.99
C GLY A 49 -20.98 -0.46 2.42
N ALA A 50 -20.22 0.32 3.18
CA ALA A 50 -19.93 -0.03 4.58
C ALA A 50 -21.20 -0.02 5.44
N ALA A 51 -21.25 -0.92 6.43
CA ALA A 51 -22.40 -1.04 7.32
C ALA A 51 -22.75 0.29 7.98
N ALA A 52 -24.04 0.60 8.10
CA ALA A 52 -24.51 1.89 8.64
C ALA A 52 -23.94 2.16 10.05
N GLY A 53 -23.99 1.17 10.95
CA GLY A 53 -23.44 1.31 12.30
C GLY A 53 -21.95 1.64 12.34
N THR A 54 -21.15 1.04 11.42
CA THR A 54 -19.74 1.36 11.25
C THR A 54 -19.55 2.79 10.75
N ARG A 55 -20.32 3.23 9.75
CA ARG A 55 -20.25 4.60 9.22
C ARG A 55 -20.63 5.64 10.27
N ASP A 56 -21.72 5.43 10.99
CA ASP A 56 -22.18 6.35 12.05
C ASP A 56 -21.15 6.47 13.18
N SER A 57 -20.50 5.36 13.53
CA SER A 57 -19.45 5.36 14.55
C SER A 57 -18.20 6.11 14.07
N PHE A 58 -17.83 5.95 12.80
CA PHE A 58 -16.71 6.65 12.20
C PHE A 58 -16.94 8.16 12.08
N GLU A 59 -18.13 8.59 11.63
CA GLU A 59 -18.49 10.02 11.56
C GLU A 59 -18.52 10.67 12.96
N ARG A 60 -18.98 9.95 13.96
CA ARG A 60 -18.91 10.43 15.35
C ARG A 60 -17.47 10.60 15.81
N LEU A 61 -16.58 9.68 15.42
CA LEU A 61 -15.15 9.79 15.71
C LEU A 61 -14.54 11.05 15.08
N ARG A 62 -14.81 11.31 13.80
CA ARG A 62 -14.36 12.53 13.09
C ARG A 62 -14.88 13.80 13.77
N THR A 63 -16.14 13.79 14.18
CA THR A 63 -16.74 14.91 14.92
C THR A 63 -16.01 15.16 16.23
N VAL A 64 -15.73 14.12 17.01
CA VAL A 64 -14.98 14.24 18.28
C VAL A 64 -13.57 14.76 18.03
N PHE A 65 -12.87 14.27 17.01
CA PHE A 65 -11.53 14.73 16.65
C PHE A 65 -11.45 16.25 16.42
N ALA A 66 -12.49 16.86 15.84
CA ALA A 66 -12.54 18.31 15.59
C ALA A 66 -12.41 19.17 16.87
N TYR A 67 -12.68 18.60 18.05
CA TYR A 67 -12.54 19.28 19.34
C TYR A 67 -11.14 19.15 19.96
N GLY A 68 -10.19 18.49 19.29
CA GLY A 68 -8.85 18.24 19.83
C GLY A 68 -8.06 19.51 20.19
N VAL A 69 -8.29 20.62 19.49
CA VAL A 69 -7.67 21.93 19.84
C VAL A 69 -8.14 22.45 21.19
N LEU A 70 -9.36 22.09 21.61
CA LEU A 70 -9.93 22.53 22.90
C LEU A 70 -9.54 21.63 24.07
N CYS A 71 -9.10 20.41 23.80
CA CYS A 71 -8.71 19.46 24.83
C CYS A 71 -7.77 18.40 24.26
N TYR A 72 -6.53 18.37 24.72
CA TYR A 72 -5.49 17.46 24.22
C TYR A 72 -5.87 15.98 24.38
N ASP A 73 -6.52 15.62 25.48
CA ASP A 73 -6.91 14.24 25.75
C ASP A 73 -7.89 13.66 24.71
N VAL A 74 -8.56 14.52 23.93
CA VAL A 74 -9.44 14.09 22.82
C VAL A 74 -8.66 13.28 21.80
N TYR A 75 -7.40 13.57 21.53
CA TYR A 75 -6.59 12.79 20.57
C TYR A 75 -6.41 11.34 21.02
N THR A 76 -6.16 11.14 22.32
CA THR A 76 -6.07 9.80 22.91
C THR A 76 -7.42 9.08 22.84
N ILE A 77 -8.52 9.76 23.22
CA ILE A 77 -9.87 9.20 23.15
C ILE A 77 -10.23 8.79 21.72
N VAL A 78 -9.88 9.61 20.73
CA VAL A 78 -10.11 9.31 19.31
C VAL A 78 -9.35 8.07 18.89
N SER A 79 -8.07 7.95 19.22
CA SER A 79 -7.25 6.78 18.89
C SER A 79 -7.78 5.51 19.55
N ASP A 80 -8.17 5.58 20.81
CA ASP A 80 -8.73 4.45 21.54
C ASP A 80 -10.08 4.01 20.95
N GLN A 81 -10.95 4.97 20.65
CA GLN A 81 -12.25 4.69 20.04
C GLN A 81 -12.12 4.13 18.62
N ALA A 82 -11.13 4.57 17.85
CA ALA A 82 -10.84 4.03 16.52
C ALA A 82 -10.57 2.52 16.54
N LEU A 83 -9.87 2.03 17.57
CA LEU A 83 -9.60 0.60 17.75
C LEU A 83 -10.86 -0.21 18.03
N LEU A 84 -11.83 0.36 18.72
CA LEU A 84 -13.12 -0.27 18.95
C LEU A 84 -13.99 -0.29 17.69
N ILE A 85 -13.95 0.79 16.90
CA ILE A 85 -14.64 0.87 15.60
C ILE A 85 -14.03 -0.13 14.60
N TYR A 86 -12.70 -0.34 14.63
CA TYR A 86 -12.04 -1.38 13.84
C TYR A 86 -12.65 -2.77 14.11
N GLU A 87 -12.80 -3.14 15.40
CA GLU A 87 -13.41 -4.43 15.74
C GLU A 87 -14.90 -4.47 15.33
N GLN A 88 -15.63 -3.37 15.49
CA GLN A 88 -17.03 -3.27 15.03
C GLN A 88 -17.11 -3.49 13.51
N ALA A 89 -16.28 -2.83 12.73
CA ALA A 89 -16.26 -2.98 11.27
C ALA A 89 -16.03 -4.43 10.82
N LEU A 90 -15.09 -5.13 11.48
CA LEU A 90 -14.86 -6.55 11.22
C LEU A 90 -16.07 -7.43 11.57
N ARG A 91 -16.77 -7.14 12.65
CA ARG A 91 -17.99 -7.86 13.07
C ARG A 91 -19.14 -7.63 12.10
N ASP A 92 -19.36 -6.37 11.73
CA ASP A 92 -20.43 -5.99 10.79
C ASP A 92 -20.19 -6.66 9.44
N ARG A 93 -18.95 -6.58 8.94
CA ARG A 93 -18.58 -7.23 7.67
C ARG A 93 -18.67 -8.75 7.72
N PHE A 94 -18.34 -9.37 8.86
CA PHE A 94 -18.50 -10.81 9.05
C PHE A 94 -19.99 -11.22 9.00
N MET A 95 -20.87 -10.46 9.61
CA MET A 95 -22.32 -10.73 9.57
C MET A 95 -22.88 -10.62 8.15
N GLU A 96 -22.46 -9.63 7.38
CA GLU A 96 -22.82 -9.52 5.96
C GLU A 96 -22.29 -10.71 5.15
N TRP A 97 -21.01 -11.08 5.35
CA TRP A 97 -20.37 -12.18 4.64
C TRP A 97 -21.04 -13.53 4.92
N CYS A 98 -21.39 -13.81 6.16
CA CYS A 98 -21.97 -15.12 6.52
C CYS A 98 -23.44 -15.26 6.10
N GLY A 99 -24.13 -14.16 5.74
CA GLY A 99 -25.52 -14.20 5.28
C GLY A 99 -26.46 -14.91 6.26
N GLY A 100 -26.20 -14.81 7.57
CA GLY A 100 -27.00 -15.46 8.61
C GLY A 100 -26.68 -16.94 8.85
N THR A 101 -25.66 -17.51 8.21
CA THR A 101 -25.27 -18.93 8.40
C THR A 101 -23.76 -19.07 8.53
N ILE A 102 -23.30 -19.81 9.55
CA ILE A 102 -21.90 -20.17 9.74
C ILE A 102 -21.74 -21.68 9.77
N THR A 103 -20.71 -22.19 9.10
CA THR A 103 -20.42 -23.62 9.00
C THR A 103 -19.10 -23.95 9.64
N PHE A 104 -19.08 -24.97 10.48
CA PHE A 104 -17.85 -25.48 11.10
C PHE A 104 -17.57 -26.91 10.62
N ARG A 105 -16.31 -27.15 10.30
CA ARG A 105 -15.78 -28.48 10.03
C ARG A 105 -15.30 -29.12 11.32
N VAL A 106 -15.91 -30.23 11.67
CA VAL A 106 -15.59 -31.02 12.88
C VAL A 106 -14.66 -32.17 12.47
N PRO A 107 -13.53 -32.42 13.20
CA PRO A 107 -12.67 -33.56 12.89
C PRO A 107 -13.45 -34.88 12.96
N GLN A 108 -13.34 -35.68 11.89
CA GLN A 108 -13.96 -37.01 11.79
C GLN A 108 -15.50 -37.04 11.92
N ALA A 109 -16.16 -35.91 11.67
CA ALA A 109 -17.62 -35.80 11.72
C ALA A 109 -18.11 -34.93 10.53
N PRO A 110 -19.41 -34.99 10.18
CA PRO A 110 -20.00 -34.09 9.18
C PRO A 110 -19.86 -32.61 9.58
N ASP A 111 -19.79 -31.75 8.60
CA ASP A 111 -19.82 -30.30 8.80
C ASP A 111 -21.13 -29.89 9.50
N VAL A 112 -21.03 -28.93 10.42
CA VAL A 112 -22.17 -28.46 11.20
C VAL A 112 -22.43 -26.99 10.89
N SER A 113 -23.63 -26.69 10.42
CA SER A 113 -24.09 -25.33 10.12
C SER A 113 -25.03 -24.79 11.19
N TYR A 114 -24.89 -23.51 11.49
CA TYR A 114 -25.74 -22.81 12.46
C TYR A 114 -26.32 -21.55 11.81
N SER A 115 -27.64 -21.34 12.01
CA SER A 115 -28.24 -20.04 11.78
C SER A 115 -27.84 -19.08 12.90
N VAL A 116 -27.49 -17.85 12.53
CA VAL A 116 -27.08 -16.76 13.42
C VAL A 116 -27.78 -15.47 13.02
N THR A 117 -28.27 -14.72 14.01
CA THR A 117 -28.96 -13.45 13.79
C THR A 117 -28.20 -12.25 14.34
N SER A 118 -27.16 -12.51 15.12
CA SER A 118 -26.32 -11.48 15.71
C SER A 118 -24.87 -11.98 15.86
N TYR A 119 -23.94 -11.04 16.01
CA TYR A 119 -22.54 -11.40 16.26
C TYR A 119 -22.34 -12.12 17.60
N ASP A 120 -23.18 -11.86 18.61
CA ASP A 120 -23.15 -12.59 19.88
C ASP A 120 -23.55 -14.06 19.71
N ASP A 121 -24.47 -14.37 18.79
CA ASP A 121 -24.75 -15.75 18.40
C ASP A 121 -23.53 -16.42 17.80
N VAL A 122 -22.82 -15.72 16.88
CA VAL A 122 -21.57 -16.19 16.27
C VAL A 122 -20.56 -16.52 17.37
N LYS A 123 -20.30 -15.62 18.32
CA LYS A 123 -19.35 -15.86 19.44
C LYS A 123 -19.74 -17.07 20.28
N ARG A 124 -21.01 -17.21 20.64
CA ARG A 124 -21.49 -18.36 21.43
C ARG A 124 -21.29 -19.67 20.69
N ARG A 125 -21.60 -19.72 19.38
CA ARG A 125 -21.38 -20.92 18.55
C ARG A 125 -19.92 -21.22 18.38
N ALA A 126 -19.09 -20.22 18.03
CA ALA A 126 -17.65 -20.37 17.87
C ALA A 126 -16.97 -20.93 19.13
N ASN A 127 -17.30 -20.39 20.31
CA ASN A 127 -16.77 -20.89 21.60
C ASN A 127 -17.16 -22.34 21.89
N ARG A 128 -18.41 -22.73 21.54
CA ARG A 128 -18.85 -24.12 21.66
C ARG A 128 -18.06 -25.04 20.74
N MET A 129 -17.92 -24.65 19.46
CA MET A 129 -17.27 -25.46 18.44
C MET A 129 -15.76 -25.58 18.66
N MET A 130 -15.11 -24.52 19.20
CA MET A 130 -13.70 -24.56 19.56
C MET A 130 -13.39 -25.65 20.60
N ARG A 131 -14.29 -25.91 21.56
CA ARG A 131 -14.13 -27.02 22.54
C ARG A 131 -14.13 -28.39 21.85
N GLN A 132 -14.73 -28.49 20.67
CA GLN A 132 -14.76 -29.69 19.84
C GLN A 132 -13.64 -29.68 18.78
N ARG A 133 -12.68 -28.78 18.87
CA ARG A 133 -11.58 -28.59 17.89
C ARG A 133 -12.09 -28.34 16.45
N ALA A 134 -13.33 -27.88 16.32
CA ALA A 134 -13.89 -27.56 15.03
C ALA A 134 -13.34 -26.23 14.51
N LYS A 135 -13.23 -26.12 13.18
CA LYS A 135 -12.69 -24.96 12.47
C LYS A 135 -13.76 -24.33 11.61
N LEU A 136 -13.78 -22.99 11.50
CA LEU A 136 -14.70 -22.28 10.62
C LEU A 136 -14.35 -22.55 9.16
N ALA A 137 -15.36 -22.89 8.35
CA ALA A 137 -15.22 -22.99 6.90
C ALA A 137 -15.31 -21.60 6.25
N VAL A 138 -14.30 -21.24 5.43
CA VAL A 138 -14.20 -20.00 4.68
C VAL A 138 -13.89 -20.33 3.23
N GLY A 139 -14.91 -20.45 2.38
CA GLY A 139 -14.76 -20.99 1.05
C GLY A 139 -14.17 -22.40 1.06
N THR A 140 -13.05 -22.61 0.39
CA THR A 140 -12.31 -23.89 0.38
C THR A 140 -11.40 -24.09 1.60
N HIS A 141 -11.18 -23.03 2.39
CA HIS A 141 -10.28 -23.03 3.53
C HIS A 141 -11.00 -23.30 4.85
N ILE A 142 -10.23 -23.71 5.85
CA ILE A 142 -10.71 -23.85 7.23
C ILE A 142 -9.78 -23.09 8.16
N ILE A 143 -10.33 -22.37 9.13
CA ILE A 143 -9.55 -21.56 10.07
C ILE A 143 -9.95 -21.80 11.52
N GLU A 144 -9.03 -21.55 12.43
CA GLU A 144 -9.36 -21.46 13.87
C GLU A 144 -10.12 -20.16 14.10
N PHE A 145 -11.30 -20.26 14.72
CA PHE A 145 -12.16 -19.11 14.91
C PHE A 145 -12.87 -19.17 16.28
N ASN A 146 -12.55 -18.20 17.10
CA ASN A 146 -13.11 -18.05 18.44
C ASN A 146 -14.10 -16.87 18.58
N GLY A 147 -14.40 -16.18 17.47
CA GLY A 147 -15.24 -14.98 17.49
C GLY A 147 -14.59 -13.75 18.15
N MET A 148 -13.29 -13.77 18.41
CA MET A 148 -12.52 -12.64 18.91
C MET A 148 -11.78 -11.93 17.77
N LEU A 149 -11.20 -10.77 18.03
CA LEU A 149 -10.51 -9.94 17.04
C LEU A 149 -9.47 -10.72 16.20
N HIS A 150 -8.69 -11.59 16.83
CA HIS A 150 -7.72 -12.42 16.10
C HIS A 150 -8.39 -13.32 15.06
N GLY A 151 -9.48 -14.02 15.44
CA GLY A 151 -10.24 -14.87 14.52
C GLY A 151 -10.89 -14.09 13.39
N LEU A 152 -11.41 -12.89 13.68
CA LEU A 152 -11.99 -11.99 12.67
C LEU A 152 -10.95 -11.53 11.64
N ARG A 153 -9.76 -11.17 12.08
CA ARG A 153 -8.67 -10.80 11.17
C ARG A 153 -8.24 -11.98 10.30
N LEU A 154 -8.07 -13.16 10.91
CA LEU A 154 -7.74 -14.37 10.17
C LEU A 154 -8.80 -14.70 9.13
N TRP A 155 -10.08 -14.60 9.51
CA TRP A 155 -11.19 -14.75 8.57
C TRP A 155 -11.11 -13.75 7.42
N ALA A 156 -10.98 -12.46 7.70
CA ALA A 156 -10.98 -11.42 6.69
C ALA A 156 -9.84 -11.59 5.67
N ARG A 157 -8.67 -12.04 6.13
CA ARG A 157 -7.54 -12.40 5.24
C ARG A 157 -7.81 -13.66 4.44
N THR A 158 -8.32 -14.72 5.06
CA THR A 158 -8.66 -15.98 4.36
C THR A 158 -9.78 -15.78 3.33
N ALA A 159 -10.74 -14.91 3.64
CA ALA A 159 -11.81 -14.52 2.71
C ALA A 159 -11.34 -13.56 1.59
N GLY A 160 -10.06 -13.13 1.60
CA GLY A 160 -9.49 -12.23 0.61
C GLY A 160 -9.98 -10.77 0.72
N LEU A 161 -10.61 -10.39 1.84
CA LEU A 161 -11.07 -9.03 2.09
C LEU A 161 -9.90 -8.11 2.49
N LEU A 162 -9.03 -8.59 3.36
CA LEU A 162 -7.78 -7.91 3.71
C LEU A 162 -6.63 -8.57 2.96
N ARG A 163 -5.91 -7.80 2.17
CA ARG A 163 -4.83 -8.28 1.31
C ARG A 163 -3.53 -7.58 1.63
N GLY A 164 -2.45 -8.09 1.07
CA GLY A 164 -1.12 -7.51 1.17
C GLY A 164 -0.34 -8.00 2.38
N ARG A 165 0.97 -7.97 2.25
CA ARG A 165 1.90 -8.45 3.27
C ARG A 165 2.26 -7.34 4.26
N ARG A 166 2.45 -6.10 3.76
CA ARG A 166 2.77 -4.91 4.57
C ARG A 166 1.70 -4.65 5.63
N SER A 167 0.42 -4.75 5.26
CA SER A 167 -0.71 -4.52 6.15
C SER A 167 -0.82 -5.54 7.28
N ARG A 168 -0.30 -6.77 7.10
CA ARG A 168 -0.39 -7.84 8.11
C ARG A 168 0.27 -7.44 9.43
N ALA A 169 1.50 -6.90 9.39
CA ALA A 169 2.20 -6.42 10.58
C ALA A 169 1.49 -5.24 11.25
N ALA A 170 0.97 -4.30 10.44
CA ALA A 170 0.19 -3.17 10.95
C ALA A 170 -1.10 -3.64 11.66
N GLU A 171 -1.84 -4.56 11.07
CA GLU A 171 -3.03 -5.14 11.70
C GLU A 171 -2.72 -5.87 13.01
N GLU A 172 -1.57 -6.55 13.10
CA GLU A 172 -1.13 -7.20 14.36
C GLU A 172 -0.82 -6.17 15.43
N ALA A 173 -0.15 -5.07 15.06
CA ALA A 173 0.14 -3.97 15.98
C ALA A 173 -1.15 -3.31 16.47
N LEU A 174 -2.11 -3.02 15.57
CA LEU A 174 -3.43 -2.48 15.92
C LEU A 174 -4.20 -3.41 16.86
N ALA A 175 -4.16 -4.73 16.64
CA ALA A 175 -4.82 -5.69 17.51
C ALA A 175 -4.19 -5.74 18.92
N LYS A 176 -2.87 -5.63 19.02
CA LYS A 176 -2.17 -5.54 20.31
C LYS A 176 -2.54 -4.26 21.05
N LEU A 177 -2.55 -3.12 20.33
CA LEU A 177 -2.92 -1.83 20.90
C LEU A 177 -4.38 -1.82 21.37
N ARG A 178 -5.31 -2.36 20.55
CA ARG A 178 -6.72 -2.53 20.95
C ARG A 178 -6.87 -3.33 22.25
N ASN A 179 -6.13 -4.41 22.41
CA ASN A 179 -6.20 -5.20 23.64
C ASN A 179 -5.64 -4.43 24.84
N HIS A 180 -4.60 -3.60 24.65
CA HIS A 180 -4.10 -2.71 25.70
C HIS A 180 -5.14 -1.68 26.13
N VAL A 181 -5.84 -1.04 25.19
CA VAL A 181 -6.91 -0.08 25.45
C VAL A 181 -8.09 -0.74 26.16
N ALA A 182 -8.51 -1.95 25.73
CA ALA A 182 -9.62 -2.67 26.35
C ALA A 182 -9.29 -3.22 27.75
N HIS A 183 -8.01 -3.40 28.07
CA HIS A 183 -7.53 -3.90 29.37
C HIS A 183 -6.35 -3.02 29.83
N PRO A 184 -6.60 -1.74 30.18
CA PRO A 184 -5.55 -0.78 30.44
C PRO A 184 -4.68 -1.21 31.62
N SER A 185 -3.41 -1.41 31.34
CA SER A 185 -2.36 -1.69 32.34
C SER A 185 -1.42 -0.49 32.55
N GLY A 186 -1.68 0.65 31.87
CA GLY A 186 -0.89 1.86 31.93
C GLY A 186 -1.59 3.03 31.24
N HIS A 187 -1.00 4.22 31.39
CA HIS A 187 -1.48 5.40 30.68
C HIS A 187 -0.94 5.38 29.25
N HIS A 188 -1.83 5.64 28.30
CA HIS A 188 -1.52 5.90 26.91
C HIS A 188 -1.90 7.35 26.59
N VAL A 189 -1.01 8.06 25.93
CA VAL A 189 -1.27 9.44 25.46
C VAL A 189 -0.89 9.48 24.00
N ASP A 190 -1.83 9.87 23.15
CA ASP A 190 -1.58 10.03 21.73
C ASP A 190 -1.39 11.50 21.34
N THR A 191 -0.73 11.74 20.23
CA THR A 191 -0.48 13.07 19.69
C THR A 191 -1.52 13.42 18.61
N PRO A 192 -1.70 14.71 18.26
CA PRO A 192 -2.55 15.10 17.13
C PRO A 192 -2.20 14.35 15.84
N VAL A 193 -0.90 14.19 15.55
CA VAL A 193 -0.41 13.45 14.37
C VAL A 193 -0.71 11.97 14.47
N GLY A 194 -0.58 11.37 15.65
CA GLY A 194 -0.93 9.98 15.92
C GLY A 194 -2.42 9.74 15.68
N ALA A 195 -3.27 10.59 16.24
CA ALA A 195 -4.72 10.51 16.07
C ALA A 195 -5.15 10.66 14.59
N VAL A 196 -4.56 11.60 13.84
CA VAL A 196 -4.78 11.74 12.39
C VAL A 196 -4.44 10.43 11.67
N ARG A 197 -3.25 9.86 11.93
CA ARG A 197 -2.84 8.59 11.32
C ARG A 197 -3.81 7.46 11.64
N THR A 198 -4.23 7.37 12.88
CA THR A 198 -5.17 6.34 13.34
C THR A 198 -6.52 6.46 12.65
N VAL A 199 -7.06 7.66 12.48
CA VAL A 199 -8.32 7.90 11.74
C VAL A 199 -8.17 7.54 10.26
N ARG A 200 -7.08 7.96 9.61
CA ARG A 200 -6.82 7.63 8.20
C ARG A 200 -6.64 6.12 8.00
N ASP A 201 -5.84 5.48 8.85
CA ASP A 201 -5.63 4.02 8.81
C ASP A 201 -6.93 3.25 9.01
N LEU A 202 -7.79 3.71 9.91
CA LEU A 202 -9.11 3.13 10.15
C LEU A 202 -10.01 3.27 8.91
N ALA A 203 -10.06 4.44 8.29
CA ALA A 203 -10.84 4.67 7.08
C ALA A 203 -10.38 3.77 5.93
N GLU A 204 -9.06 3.67 5.72
CA GLU A 204 -8.45 2.81 4.71
C GLU A 204 -8.82 1.33 4.93
N LEU A 205 -8.69 0.85 6.18
CA LEU A 205 -9.02 -0.52 6.55
C LEU A 205 -10.51 -0.83 6.33
N ILE A 206 -11.40 0.06 6.78
CA ILE A 206 -12.84 -0.11 6.57
C ILE A 206 -13.15 -0.14 5.07
N ASN A 207 -12.65 0.79 4.29
CA ASN A 207 -12.84 0.81 2.84
C ASN A 207 -12.34 -0.48 2.20
N GLN A 208 -11.18 -0.98 2.60
CA GLN A 208 -10.62 -2.25 2.10
C GLN A 208 -11.52 -3.44 2.44
N LEU A 209 -12.11 -3.51 3.64
CA LEU A 209 -13.05 -4.57 4.03
C LEU A 209 -14.28 -4.62 3.12
N TRP A 210 -14.72 -3.49 2.58
CA TRP A 210 -15.84 -3.40 1.65
C TRP A 210 -15.41 -3.26 0.18
N GLY A 211 -14.16 -3.63 -0.13
CA GLY A 211 -13.66 -3.77 -1.50
C GLY A 211 -13.33 -2.46 -2.21
N ARG A 212 -13.26 -1.35 -1.49
CA ARG A 212 -12.80 -0.06 -2.02
C ARG A 212 -11.34 0.18 -1.65
N ALA A 213 -10.46 0.18 -2.65
CA ALA A 213 -9.09 0.64 -2.45
C ALA A 213 -9.06 2.15 -2.15
N THR A 214 -8.21 2.55 -1.20
CA THR A 214 -7.98 3.97 -0.90
C THR A 214 -6.80 4.45 -1.75
N PRO A 215 -6.98 5.40 -2.66
CA PRO A 215 -5.87 6.02 -3.38
C PRO A 215 -4.84 6.56 -2.38
N ASP A 216 -3.56 6.35 -2.66
CA ASP A 216 -2.44 6.74 -1.78
C ASP A 216 -2.54 6.18 -0.34
N GLY A 217 -3.26 5.09 -0.18
CA GLY A 217 -3.39 4.38 1.09
C GLY A 217 -2.05 3.86 1.60
N ARG A 218 -1.89 3.89 2.94
CA ARG A 218 -0.64 3.52 3.60
C ARG A 218 -0.57 2.05 3.98
N LEU A 219 -1.71 1.45 4.29
CA LEU A 219 -1.80 0.07 4.80
C LEU A 219 -2.00 -0.95 3.69
N TYR A 220 -2.86 -0.64 2.74
CA TYR A 220 -3.24 -1.55 1.68
C TYR A 220 -2.82 -0.99 0.33
N PRO A 221 -2.09 -1.76 -0.48
CA PRO A 221 -1.70 -1.31 -1.81
C PRO A 221 -2.96 -1.12 -2.67
N ALA A 222 -3.09 0.09 -3.22
CA ALA A 222 -4.07 0.38 -4.26
C ALA A 222 -3.50 -0.01 -5.63
N PRO A 223 -4.35 -0.37 -6.62
CA PRO A 223 -3.90 -0.48 -7.99
C PRO A 223 -3.25 0.82 -8.45
N LEU A 224 -2.08 0.71 -9.06
CA LEU A 224 -1.36 1.84 -9.61
C LEU A 224 -1.81 2.07 -11.05
N HIS A 225 -2.14 3.33 -11.38
CA HIS A 225 -2.54 3.70 -12.73
C HIS A 225 -1.30 3.97 -13.58
N ARG A 226 -1.23 3.34 -14.77
CA ARG A 226 -0.19 3.63 -15.77
C ARG A 226 -0.76 4.55 -16.83
N GLU A 227 -0.04 5.63 -17.09
CA GLU A 227 -0.37 6.59 -18.13
C GLU A 227 0.50 6.41 -19.36
N ILE A 228 0.10 7.04 -20.46
CA ILE A 228 0.93 7.08 -21.64
C ILE A 228 1.88 8.27 -21.53
N ALA A 229 3.16 7.96 -21.55
CA ALA A 229 4.24 8.94 -21.44
C ALA A 229 5.21 8.80 -22.61
N VAL A 230 5.89 9.89 -22.92
CA VAL A 230 6.97 9.93 -23.89
C VAL A 230 8.27 10.16 -23.15
N LEU A 231 9.19 9.22 -23.27
CA LEU A 231 10.55 9.35 -22.80
C LEU A 231 11.43 9.79 -23.95
N SER A 232 12.21 10.83 -23.77
CA SER A 232 13.16 11.33 -24.75
C SER A 232 14.55 11.50 -24.17
N TRP A 233 15.58 11.30 -24.99
CA TRP A 233 16.98 11.51 -24.60
C TRP A 233 17.79 11.99 -25.79
N ASN A 234 18.89 12.70 -25.49
CA ASN A 234 19.83 13.17 -26.49
C ASN A 234 21.22 12.50 -26.35
N SER A 235 22.11 12.82 -27.27
CA SER A 235 23.48 12.32 -27.31
C SER A 235 24.32 12.70 -26.06
N ALA A 236 23.94 13.77 -25.36
CA ALA A 236 24.56 14.20 -24.11
C ALA A 236 24.03 13.44 -22.86
N GLY A 237 23.10 12.49 -23.05
CA GLY A 237 22.50 11.72 -21.96
C GLY A 237 21.44 12.48 -21.16
N ARG A 238 20.99 13.64 -21.64
CA ARG A 238 19.85 14.33 -21.01
C ARG A 238 18.59 13.57 -21.35
N THR A 239 17.80 13.25 -20.31
CA THR A 239 16.52 12.56 -20.43
C THR A 239 15.39 13.49 -20.04
N ARG A 240 14.26 13.39 -20.75
CA ARG A 240 13.00 14.05 -20.41
C ARG A 240 11.89 13.02 -20.39
N MET A 241 10.87 13.22 -19.56
CA MET A 241 9.64 12.50 -19.65
C MET A 241 8.47 13.48 -19.59
N GLU A 242 7.54 13.29 -20.49
CA GLU A 242 6.33 14.12 -20.58
C GLU A 242 5.09 13.25 -20.81
N PRO A 243 3.91 13.67 -20.35
CA PRO A 243 2.66 13.02 -20.74
C PRO A 243 2.48 13.07 -22.25
N ALA A 244 1.92 12.01 -22.85
CA ALA A 244 1.67 11.98 -24.31
C ALA A 244 0.84 13.16 -24.81
N GLY A 245 -0.09 13.65 -23.98
CA GLY A 245 -0.87 14.85 -24.30
C GLY A 245 -0.05 16.13 -24.48
N ALA A 246 1.10 16.25 -23.82
CA ALA A 246 1.99 17.39 -23.99
C ALA A 246 2.69 17.37 -25.37
N LEU A 247 3.02 16.18 -25.86
CA LEU A 247 3.62 16.01 -27.19
C LEU A 247 2.64 16.34 -28.34
N THR A 248 1.37 16.06 -28.14
CA THR A 248 0.31 16.30 -29.13
C THR A 248 -0.30 17.70 -29.04
N ALA A 249 -0.08 18.42 -27.94
CA ALA A 249 -0.51 19.82 -27.83
C ALA A 249 0.26 20.68 -28.84
N ALA A 250 -0.48 21.43 -29.65
CA ALA A 250 0.09 22.31 -30.67
C ALA A 250 0.87 23.47 -30.02
N ASP A 251 1.96 23.91 -30.67
CA ASP A 251 2.67 25.13 -30.43
C ASP A 251 3.55 25.28 -29.19
N SER A 252 4.46 24.34 -28.93
CA SER A 252 5.64 24.71 -28.16
C SER A 252 6.70 25.31 -29.09
N MET A 253 7.14 26.53 -28.81
CA MET A 253 8.24 27.22 -29.54
C MET A 253 9.59 26.51 -29.42
N GLU A 254 9.62 25.30 -28.84
CA GLU A 254 10.81 24.45 -28.61
C GLU A 254 11.12 23.52 -29.79
N ASP A 255 10.37 23.58 -30.90
CA ASP A 255 10.55 22.66 -32.04
C ASP A 255 11.95 22.71 -32.70
N GLN A 256 12.78 23.72 -32.41
CA GLN A 256 14.12 23.83 -33.00
C GLN A 256 15.26 23.11 -32.25
N GLU A 257 15.07 22.75 -30.97
CA GLU A 257 16.07 22.01 -30.21
C GLU A 257 15.86 20.48 -30.21
N ASP A 258 14.72 20.01 -30.72
CA ASP A 258 14.29 18.61 -30.57
C ASP A 258 14.89 17.63 -31.60
N ASP A 259 15.55 18.09 -32.64
CA ASP A 259 16.18 17.22 -33.68
C ASP A 259 17.31 16.34 -33.12
N GLU A 260 17.83 16.66 -31.94
CA GLU A 260 18.85 15.84 -31.27
C GLU A 260 18.27 14.74 -30.36
N TYR A 261 16.95 14.73 -30.11
CA TYR A 261 16.32 13.81 -29.19
C TYR A 261 15.75 12.59 -29.91
N GLN A 262 15.99 11.42 -29.31
CA GLN A 262 15.28 10.19 -29.62
C GLN A 262 14.09 10.07 -28.67
N HIS A 263 12.95 9.62 -29.19
CA HIS A 263 11.71 9.49 -28.45
C HIS A 263 11.21 8.06 -28.44
N VAL A 264 10.70 7.60 -27.30
CA VAL A 264 9.94 6.35 -27.15
C VAL A 264 8.61 6.63 -26.45
N VAL A 265 7.59 5.90 -26.84
CA VAL A 265 6.30 5.94 -26.16
C VAL A 265 6.20 4.75 -25.24
N VAL A 266 5.86 4.98 -24.00
CA VAL A 266 5.73 3.97 -22.95
C VAL A 266 4.39 4.11 -22.24
N ARG A 267 3.89 3.00 -21.71
CA ARG A 267 2.84 3.00 -20.70
C ARG A 267 3.51 2.79 -19.35
N ALA A 268 3.53 3.80 -18.51
CA ALA A 268 4.26 3.81 -17.25
C ALA A 268 3.45 4.48 -16.13
N ILE A 269 3.89 4.28 -14.90
CA ILE A 269 3.33 4.98 -13.75
C ILE A 269 4.04 6.32 -13.66
N PRO A 270 3.34 7.46 -13.87
CA PRO A 270 3.93 8.75 -13.63
C PRO A 270 4.11 8.95 -12.13
N PHE A 271 5.26 9.43 -11.73
CA PHE A 271 5.46 9.89 -10.37
C PHE A 271 4.90 11.32 -10.26
N ILE A 272 3.83 11.48 -9.49
CA ILE A 272 3.24 12.81 -9.26
C ILE A 272 4.08 13.54 -8.21
N PRO A 273 4.57 14.75 -8.52
CA PRO A 273 5.29 15.57 -7.55
C PRO A 273 4.39 15.93 -6.37
N GLY A 274 4.97 16.08 -5.22
CA GLY A 274 4.30 16.52 -4.01
C GLY A 274 4.17 15.46 -2.92
N SER A 275 4.42 14.20 -3.22
CA SER A 275 4.31 13.18 -2.19
C SER A 275 5.59 12.95 -1.38
N ARG A 276 6.79 13.43 -1.76
CA ARG A 276 7.98 13.36 -0.86
C ARG A 276 9.24 14.12 -1.26
N TRP A 277 9.46 14.49 -2.54
CA TRP A 277 10.76 15.06 -2.98
C TRP A 277 10.54 16.09 -4.07
N ASN A 278 10.84 17.35 -3.82
CA ASN A 278 10.91 18.49 -4.75
C ASN A 278 10.04 18.42 -6.03
N ASP A 279 9.42 19.51 -6.39
CA ASP A 279 8.44 19.77 -7.46
C ASP A 279 8.76 19.24 -8.89
N GLU A 280 9.62 18.26 -9.06
CA GLU A 280 9.95 17.64 -10.34
C GLU A 280 9.17 16.36 -10.57
N HIS A 281 8.64 16.19 -11.79
CA HIS A 281 7.94 14.97 -12.22
C HIS A 281 8.96 13.87 -12.51
N TRP A 282 8.88 12.78 -11.76
CA TRP A 282 9.75 11.61 -11.93
C TRP A 282 8.92 10.43 -12.39
N ALA A 283 9.41 9.70 -13.38
CA ALA A 283 8.99 8.33 -13.57
C ALA A 283 10.08 7.43 -13.01
N GLU A 284 9.75 6.68 -12.00
CA GLU A 284 10.64 5.66 -11.46
C GLU A 284 10.55 4.40 -12.31
N PHE A 285 11.36 4.31 -13.34
CA PHE A 285 11.52 3.09 -14.12
C PHE A 285 12.98 2.90 -14.53
N ASP A 286 13.39 1.65 -14.65
CA ASP A 286 14.70 1.31 -15.19
C ASP A 286 14.65 1.44 -16.70
N THR A 287 15.41 2.33 -17.25
CA THR A 287 15.44 2.59 -18.67
C THR A 287 16.19 1.53 -19.50
N ARG A 288 16.81 0.53 -18.85
CA ARG A 288 17.48 -0.55 -19.58
C ARG A 288 16.51 -1.58 -20.15
N TYR A 289 15.39 -1.79 -19.47
CA TYR A 289 14.42 -2.82 -19.79
C TYR A 289 13.01 -2.31 -19.70
N GLU A 290 12.12 -3.02 -20.36
CA GLU A 290 10.68 -2.74 -20.38
C GLU A 290 10.04 -2.72 -18.98
N THR A 291 10.66 -3.37 -18.03
CA THR A 291 10.12 -3.37 -16.68
C THR A 291 11.18 -3.26 -15.65
N THR A 292 10.83 -2.56 -14.68
CA THR A 292 11.67 -2.11 -13.62
C THR A 292 10.90 -2.15 -12.35
N GLN A 293 11.21 -1.28 -11.46
CA GLN A 293 10.52 -1.07 -10.22
C GLN A 293 9.00 -0.91 -10.40
N PHE A 294 8.59 -0.19 -11.43
CA PHE A 294 7.18 -0.07 -11.83
C PHE A 294 7.00 -0.64 -13.23
N PRO A 295 6.02 -1.53 -13.49
CA PRO A 295 5.83 -2.11 -14.81
C PRO A 295 5.66 -1.04 -15.86
N THR A 296 6.67 -0.94 -16.70
CA THR A 296 6.67 -0.08 -17.88
C THR A 296 6.51 -0.96 -19.09
N GLU A 297 5.67 -0.56 -20.01
CA GLU A 297 5.46 -1.24 -21.28
C GLU A 297 5.91 -0.31 -22.41
N TYR A 298 6.79 -0.80 -23.28
CA TYR A 298 7.18 -0.10 -24.48
C TYR A 298 6.11 -0.27 -25.54
N LEU A 299 5.62 0.84 -26.05
CA LEU A 299 4.60 0.85 -27.07
C LEU A 299 5.14 1.18 -28.44
N TRP A 300 6.11 2.13 -28.54
CA TRP A 300 6.67 2.56 -29.80
C TRP A 300 8.06 3.22 -29.61
N GLY A 301 8.89 3.19 -30.66
CA GLY A 301 10.16 3.90 -30.77
C GLY A 301 11.39 3.00 -30.76
N PRO A 302 12.58 3.56 -30.82
CA PRO A 302 12.87 4.99 -30.85
C PRO A 302 12.59 5.63 -32.20
N GLY A 303 12.35 6.94 -32.19
CA GLY A 303 12.16 7.75 -33.39
C GLY A 303 12.19 9.24 -33.07
N THR A 304 11.91 10.04 -34.11
CA THR A 304 11.81 11.49 -33.99
C THR A 304 10.52 11.93 -33.29
N ARG A 305 10.46 13.17 -32.83
CA ARG A 305 9.24 13.77 -32.22
C ARG A 305 8.04 13.69 -33.17
N ALA A 306 8.25 13.99 -34.45
CA ALA A 306 7.20 13.97 -35.45
C ALA A 306 6.61 12.56 -35.66
N GLU A 307 7.49 11.55 -35.71
CA GLU A 307 7.07 10.13 -35.81
C GLU A 307 6.30 9.68 -34.56
N ALA A 308 6.77 10.05 -33.35
CA ALA A 308 6.09 9.74 -32.10
C ALA A 308 4.68 10.37 -32.06
N ARG A 309 4.56 11.63 -32.47
CA ARG A 309 3.29 12.33 -32.56
C ARG A 309 2.33 11.66 -33.54
N THR A 310 2.79 11.33 -34.73
CA THR A 310 2.00 10.64 -35.74
C THR A 310 1.51 9.28 -35.22
N TRP A 311 2.37 8.54 -34.55
CA TRP A 311 2.01 7.26 -33.95
C TRP A 311 0.94 7.42 -32.86
N LEU A 312 1.09 8.39 -31.93
CA LEU A 312 0.14 8.67 -30.86
C LEU A 312 -1.24 9.08 -31.41
N GLU A 313 -1.28 9.89 -32.46
CA GLU A 313 -2.52 10.33 -33.11
C GLU A 313 -3.26 9.16 -33.80
N HIS A 314 -2.50 8.20 -34.34
CA HIS A 314 -3.06 7.02 -35.02
C HIS A 314 -3.52 5.94 -34.02
N GLU A 315 -2.66 5.50 -33.13
CA GLU A 315 -2.89 4.36 -32.23
C GLU A 315 -3.75 4.72 -31.01
N ARG A 316 -3.69 5.97 -30.54
CA ARG A 316 -4.46 6.48 -29.39
C ARG A 316 -4.41 5.53 -28.18
N PRO A 317 -3.22 5.15 -27.72
CA PRO A 317 -3.11 4.20 -26.63
C PRO A 317 -3.76 4.76 -25.34
N GLU A 318 -4.39 3.88 -24.58
CA GLU A 318 -5.00 4.23 -23.29
C GLU A 318 -4.13 3.76 -22.13
N GLY A 319 -4.25 4.46 -21.00
CA GLY A 319 -3.68 4.01 -19.73
C GLY A 319 -4.42 2.78 -19.19
N ASP A 320 -3.81 2.12 -18.22
CA ASP A 320 -4.42 0.98 -17.53
C ASP A 320 -4.08 1.00 -16.03
N SER A 321 -4.48 -0.03 -15.29
CA SER A 321 -4.18 -0.17 -13.86
C SER A 321 -3.51 -1.49 -13.56
N VAL A 322 -2.52 -1.49 -12.68
CA VAL A 322 -1.76 -2.66 -12.26
C VAL A 322 -1.93 -2.88 -10.77
N ASP A 323 -2.33 -4.11 -10.40
CA ASP A 323 -2.38 -4.56 -9.01
C ASP A 323 -1.04 -5.19 -8.63
N PHE A 324 -0.44 -4.66 -7.54
CA PHE A 324 0.86 -5.12 -7.03
C PHE A 324 0.77 -5.95 -5.75
N THR A 325 -0.43 -6.28 -5.32
CA THR A 325 -0.59 -7.09 -4.11
C THR A 325 0.02 -8.47 -4.27
N ASP A 326 0.89 -8.85 -3.33
CA ASP A 326 1.57 -10.16 -3.28
C ASP A 326 2.34 -10.55 -4.55
N ARG A 327 3.12 -9.64 -5.11
CA ARG A 327 3.93 -9.88 -6.31
C ARG A 327 5.26 -10.56 -6.01
N VAL A 328 5.74 -11.30 -6.99
CA VAL A 328 7.08 -11.94 -6.97
C VAL A 328 8.01 -11.15 -7.89
N PHE A 329 9.14 -10.74 -7.35
CA PHE A 329 10.16 -9.96 -8.04
C PHE A 329 11.51 -10.69 -8.01
N LEU A 330 12.32 -10.51 -9.05
CA LEU A 330 13.72 -10.86 -9.06
C LEU A 330 14.56 -9.60 -8.89
N VAL A 331 15.49 -9.65 -7.95
CA VAL A 331 16.41 -8.55 -7.65
C VAL A 331 17.83 -9.04 -7.85
N GLN A 332 18.57 -8.37 -8.72
CA GLN A 332 19.97 -8.69 -9.00
C GLN A 332 20.89 -7.90 -8.06
N GLU A 333 21.86 -8.59 -7.45
CA GLU A 333 22.98 -8.00 -6.71
C GLU A 333 24.29 -8.27 -7.46
N HIS A 334 24.83 -7.22 -8.07
CA HIS A 334 26.10 -7.26 -8.78
C HIS A 334 26.77 -5.90 -8.63
N GLU A 335 27.88 -5.82 -7.87
CA GLU A 335 28.51 -4.58 -7.40
C GLU A 335 27.57 -3.68 -6.57
N ARG A 336 26.32 -3.58 -6.98
CA ARG A 336 25.22 -2.91 -6.26
C ARG A 336 23.92 -3.70 -6.44
N VAL A 337 22.94 -3.41 -5.62
CA VAL A 337 21.57 -3.94 -5.81
C VAL A 337 20.91 -3.15 -6.94
N LEU A 338 20.41 -3.88 -7.93
CA LEU A 338 19.70 -3.30 -9.07
C LEU A 338 18.19 -3.29 -8.83
N PRO A 339 17.43 -2.44 -9.56
CA PRO A 339 15.98 -2.39 -9.44
C PRO A 339 15.31 -3.75 -9.69
N PRO A 340 14.21 -4.06 -8.97
CA PRO A 340 13.50 -5.31 -9.14
C PRO A 340 12.91 -5.50 -10.53
N MET A 341 12.89 -6.74 -11.01
CA MET A 341 12.30 -7.12 -12.30
C MET A 341 11.15 -8.12 -12.10
N ARG A 342 10.23 -8.15 -13.04
CA ARG A 342 9.29 -9.27 -13.15
C ARG A 342 10.04 -10.52 -13.59
N PRO A 343 9.67 -11.72 -13.10
CA PRO A 343 10.32 -12.97 -13.51
C PRO A 343 10.33 -13.19 -15.02
N ALA A 344 9.28 -12.79 -15.72
CA ALA A 344 9.16 -12.90 -17.17
C ALA A 344 10.22 -12.07 -17.93
N VAL A 345 10.60 -10.91 -17.40
CA VAL A 345 11.65 -10.04 -17.95
C VAL A 345 13.02 -10.62 -17.65
N ALA A 346 13.26 -10.99 -16.40
CA ALA A 346 14.52 -11.60 -15.98
C ALA A 346 14.84 -12.86 -16.81
N ALA A 347 13.83 -13.68 -17.13
CA ALA A 347 13.99 -14.86 -17.97
C ALA A 347 14.44 -14.55 -19.41
N GLY A 348 14.16 -13.34 -19.92
CA GLY A 348 14.55 -12.87 -21.25
C GLY A 348 15.93 -12.20 -21.30
N LEU A 349 16.64 -12.06 -20.18
CA LEU A 349 17.94 -11.38 -20.15
C LEU A 349 18.98 -12.15 -20.96
N PRO A 350 19.89 -11.45 -21.68
CA PRO A 350 21.03 -12.06 -22.32
C PRO A 350 22.04 -12.59 -21.29
N ASP A 351 22.83 -13.61 -21.64
CA ASP A 351 23.73 -14.32 -20.70
C ASP A 351 24.72 -13.40 -19.99
N ASN A 352 25.22 -12.38 -20.67
CA ASN A 352 26.17 -11.41 -20.11
C ASN A 352 25.54 -10.50 -19.03
N GLU A 353 24.22 -10.50 -18.88
CA GLU A 353 23.48 -9.70 -17.87
C GLU A 353 22.94 -10.55 -16.73
N ARG A 354 23.07 -11.88 -16.81
CA ARG A 354 22.62 -12.82 -15.75
C ARG A 354 23.62 -13.00 -14.61
N VAL A 355 24.68 -12.21 -14.60
CA VAL A 355 25.77 -12.29 -13.61
C VAL A 355 25.33 -11.84 -12.21
N GLY A 356 26.14 -12.20 -11.19
CA GLY A 356 25.89 -11.81 -9.81
C GLY A 356 24.97 -12.76 -9.05
N ILE A 357 24.49 -12.30 -7.90
CA ILE A 357 23.54 -13.03 -7.04
C ILE A 357 22.13 -12.52 -7.34
N TRP A 358 21.21 -13.44 -7.48
CA TRP A 358 19.80 -13.14 -7.71
C TRP A 358 18.96 -13.54 -6.52
N HIS A 359 17.99 -12.69 -6.19
CA HIS A 359 17.06 -12.89 -5.08
C HIS A 359 15.64 -12.92 -5.63
N THR A 360 14.88 -13.95 -5.26
CA THR A 360 13.46 -14.04 -5.54
C THR A 360 12.70 -13.64 -4.29
N VAL A 361 11.95 -12.56 -4.39
CA VAL A 361 11.26 -11.94 -3.24
C VAL A 361 9.78 -11.74 -3.59
N ARG A 362 8.91 -12.16 -2.68
CA ARG A 362 7.48 -11.81 -2.73
C ARG A 362 7.24 -10.60 -1.85
N ALA A 363 6.62 -9.56 -2.41
CA ALA A 363 6.33 -8.30 -1.72
C ALA A 363 5.08 -7.63 -2.31
N ASP A 364 4.52 -6.65 -1.61
CA ASP A 364 3.37 -5.89 -2.12
C ASP A 364 3.79 -4.94 -3.25
N LEU A 365 4.94 -4.30 -3.07
CA LEU A 365 5.51 -3.35 -4.03
C LEU A 365 6.93 -3.77 -4.45
N PRO A 366 7.35 -3.40 -5.66
CA PRO A 366 8.74 -3.60 -6.10
C PRO A 366 9.75 -2.95 -5.16
N GLU A 367 9.44 -1.75 -4.64
CA GLU A 367 10.28 -1.04 -3.67
C GLU A 367 10.52 -1.86 -2.39
N ASP A 368 9.52 -2.58 -1.90
CA ASP A 368 9.66 -3.44 -0.72
C ASP A 368 10.68 -4.57 -0.98
N ALA A 369 10.65 -5.15 -2.18
CA ALA A 369 11.62 -6.17 -2.59
C ALA A 369 13.05 -5.59 -2.70
N PHE A 370 13.19 -4.40 -3.29
CA PHE A 370 14.48 -3.70 -3.39
C PHE A 370 15.06 -3.37 -2.01
N VAL A 371 14.27 -2.73 -1.14
CA VAL A 371 14.70 -2.35 0.21
C VAL A 371 15.09 -3.58 1.03
N HIS A 372 14.34 -4.68 0.87
CA HIS A 372 14.67 -5.94 1.53
C HIS A 372 16.06 -6.47 1.11
N VAL A 373 16.32 -6.60 -0.19
CA VAL A 373 17.59 -7.13 -0.69
C VAL A 373 18.75 -6.23 -0.29
N ARG A 374 18.61 -4.89 -0.48
CA ARG A 374 19.61 -3.92 -0.05
C ARG A 374 19.90 -4.02 1.45
N GLY A 375 18.87 -4.11 2.28
CA GLY A 375 19.02 -4.26 3.74
C GLY A 375 19.61 -5.60 4.14
N SER A 376 19.34 -6.69 3.41
CA SER A 376 19.89 -8.01 3.71
C SER A 376 21.42 -8.10 3.55
N GLY A 377 22.03 -7.18 2.80
CA GLY A 377 23.48 -7.02 2.70
C GLY A 377 24.11 -6.60 4.04
N ASP A 378 23.40 -5.85 4.86
CA ASP A 378 23.86 -5.38 6.17
C ASP A 378 23.23 -6.20 7.30
N ARG A 379 24.07 -6.86 8.10
CA ARG A 379 23.63 -7.67 9.24
C ARG A 379 22.93 -6.86 10.34
N SER A 380 23.19 -5.56 10.43
CA SER A 380 22.62 -4.68 11.45
C SER A 380 21.13 -4.41 11.24
N THR A 381 20.63 -4.55 10.02
CA THR A 381 19.24 -4.26 9.64
C THR A 381 18.24 -5.35 10.06
N GLY A 382 18.71 -6.56 10.37
CA GLY A 382 17.87 -7.70 10.75
C GLY A 382 17.07 -8.32 9.60
N HIS A 383 17.31 -7.91 8.34
CA HIS A 383 16.65 -8.52 7.18
C HIS A 383 17.07 -9.98 6.97
N ALA A 384 16.09 -10.84 6.66
CA ALA A 384 16.34 -12.25 6.43
C ALA A 384 17.08 -12.49 5.11
N ARG A 385 18.10 -13.36 5.14
CA ARG A 385 18.80 -13.86 3.94
C ARG A 385 18.31 -15.25 3.53
N ARG A 386 17.60 -15.93 4.41
CA ARG A 386 17.10 -17.31 4.20
C ARG A 386 15.66 -17.26 3.73
N PRO A 387 15.20 -18.27 2.99
CA PRO A 387 13.80 -18.38 2.61
C PRO A 387 12.85 -18.30 3.80
N GLY A 388 11.73 -17.60 3.59
CA GLY A 388 10.68 -17.37 4.59
C GLY A 388 10.35 -15.89 4.76
N ASP A 389 9.42 -15.62 5.69
CA ASP A 389 9.00 -14.27 6.04
C ASP A 389 10.15 -13.49 6.69
N CYS A 390 10.37 -12.27 6.24
CA CYS A 390 11.38 -11.39 6.82
C CYS A 390 10.88 -10.81 8.15
N PRO A 391 11.65 -10.91 9.24
CA PRO A 391 11.26 -10.34 10.53
C PRO A 391 11.35 -8.81 10.57
N ALA A 392 12.13 -8.19 9.67
CA ALA A 392 12.38 -6.74 9.65
C ALA A 392 11.48 -5.97 8.68
N CYS A 393 10.84 -6.65 7.71
CA CYS A 393 9.96 -6.00 6.74
C CYS A 393 8.83 -6.93 6.28
N SER A 394 7.97 -6.45 5.36
CA SER A 394 6.84 -7.20 4.83
C SER A 394 7.19 -8.23 3.74
N ALA A 395 8.45 -8.28 3.30
CA ALA A 395 8.87 -9.19 2.24
C ALA A 395 8.99 -10.65 2.71
N GLU A 396 8.82 -11.59 1.76
CA GLU A 396 9.13 -13.01 1.91
C GLU A 396 10.22 -13.39 0.92
N VAL A 397 11.31 -13.97 1.42
CA VAL A 397 12.36 -14.51 0.57
C VAL A 397 11.92 -15.87 0.06
N LEU A 398 11.84 -16.06 -1.25
CA LEU A 398 11.52 -17.34 -1.88
C LEU A 398 12.77 -18.14 -2.23
N GLY A 399 13.88 -17.45 -2.54
CA GLY A 399 15.17 -18.06 -2.86
C GLY A 399 16.22 -17.02 -3.19
N SER A 400 17.49 -17.45 -3.16
CA SER A 400 18.64 -16.64 -3.58
C SER A 400 19.72 -17.55 -4.15
N GLY A 401 20.41 -17.11 -5.18
CA GLY A 401 21.48 -17.88 -5.82
C GLY A 401 21.82 -17.37 -7.22
N SER A 402 22.12 -18.27 -8.14
CA SER A 402 22.29 -17.97 -9.55
C SER A 402 20.96 -17.48 -10.19
N HIS A 403 21.06 -16.88 -11.36
CA HIS A 403 19.89 -16.47 -12.14
C HIS A 403 18.87 -17.64 -12.34
N ASP A 404 19.36 -18.82 -12.68
CA ASP A 404 18.50 -19.98 -12.93
C ASP A 404 17.83 -20.50 -11.64
N GLU A 405 18.56 -20.51 -10.51
CA GLU A 405 17.99 -20.87 -9.21
C GLU A 405 16.88 -19.90 -8.78
N ALA A 406 17.10 -18.60 -9.00
CA ALA A 406 16.10 -17.58 -8.71
C ALA A 406 14.86 -17.71 -9.60
N LEU A 407 15.03 -18.00 -10.89
CA LEU A 407 13.90 -18.28 -11.79
C LEU A 407 13.14 -19.55 -11.41
N CYS A 408 13.84 -20.60 -10.97
CA CYS A 408 13.20 -21.80 -10.45
C CYS A 408 12.35 -21.49 -9.20
N ALA A 409 12.86 -20.69 -8.28
CA ALA A 409 12.11 -20.26 -7.10
C ALA A 409 10.85 -19.44 -7.48
N ALA A 410 10.98 -18.55 -8.46
CA ALA A 410 9.85 -17.78 -8.99
C ALA A 410 8.82 -18.69 -9.68
N ALA A 411 9.27 -19.65 -10.49
CA ALA A 411 8.38 -20.60 -11.16
C ALA A 411 7.64 -21.52 -10.16
N ALA A 412 8.27 -21.90 -9.08
CA ALA A 412 7.63 -22.65 -7.99
C ALA A 412 6.49 -21.86 -7.33
N ALA A 413 6.61 -20.53 -7.26
CA ALA A 413 5.63 -19.65 -6.64
C ALA A 413 4.49 -19.21 -7.57
N LEU A 414 4.78 -19.06 -8.89
CA LEU A 414 3.86 -18.48 -9.88
C LEU A 414 3.34 -19.48 -10.91
N GLY A 415 3.96 -20.66 -11.01
CA GLY A 415 3.79 -21.56 -12.16
C GLY A 415 4.76 -21.21 -13.31
N PRO A 416 4.56 -21.79 -14.50
CA PRO A 416 5.45 -21.58 -15.63
C PRO A 416 5.60 -20.10 -16.02
N ILE A 417 6.84 -19.64 -16.12
CA ILE A 417 7.15 -18.25 -16.46
C ILE A 417 7.16 -18.12 -17.98
N GLN A 418 6.32 -17.24 -18.52
CA GLN A 418 6.37 -16.85 -19.92
C GLN A 418 7.47 -15.79 -20.10
N VAL A 419 8.41 -16.08 -21.00
CA VAL A 419 9.50 -15.15 -21.31
C VAL A 419 8.95 -13.96 -22.09
N VAL A 420 9.25 -12.76 -21.64
CA VAL A 420 8.97 -11.52 -22.38
C VAL A 420 10.13 -11.22 -23.31
N GLN A 421 9.86 -10.98 -24.57
CA GLN A 421 10.89 -10.53 -25.51
C GLN A 421 11.24 -9.08 -25.15
N LEU A 422 12.52 -8.87 -24.80
CA LEU A 422 13.02 -7.54 -24.50
C LEU A 422 13.09 -6.68 -25.76
N PRO A 423 12.85 -5.35 -25.65
CA PRO A 423 13.00 -4.44 -26.77
C PRO A 423 14.45 -4.45 -27.24
N SER A 424 14.65 -4.30 -28.55
CA SER A 424 15.98 -4.22 -29.19
C SER A 424 16.73 -2.93 -28.86
N VAL A 425 16.05 -1.97 -28.25
CA VAL A 425 16.58 -0.64 -27.95
C VAL A 425 16.95 -0.56 -26.48
N ARG A 426 18.23 -0.22 -26.24
CA ARG A 426 18.68 0.20 -24.91
C ARG A 426 18.46 1.69 -24.73
N LEU A 427 17.68 2.04 -23.75
CA LEU A 427 17.59 3.40 -23.29
C LEU A 427 18.82 3.76 -22.45
N PRO A 428 19.25 5.03 -22.44
CA PRO A 428 20.32 5.44 -21.57
C PRO A 428 19.99 5.11 -20.13
N SER A 429 20.93 4.52 -19.40
CA SER A 429 20.75 4.26 -17.98
C SER A 429 20.60 5.59 -17.26
N SER A 430 19.38 5.94 -16.87
CA SER A 430 19.20 7.04 -15.96
C SER A 430 19.65 6.58 -14.58
N THR A 431 20.60 7.28 -14.00
CA THR A 431 21.01 7.13 -12.60
C THR A 431 19.93 7.74 -11.69
N PHE A 432 18.69 7.24 -11.78
CA PHE A 432 17.55 7.78 -11.03
C PHE A 432 17.36 7.19 -9.62
N TRP A 433 18.36 6.49 -9.11
CA TRP A 433 18.47 6.28 -7.69
C TRP A 433 19.56 7.23 -7.18
N PRO A 434 19.22 8.36 -6.54
CA PRO A 434 20.21 9.03 -5.74
C PRO A 434 20.73 8.01 -4.73
N ASP A 435 22.03 7.88 -4.63
CA ASP A 435 22.66 7.22 -3.50
C ASP A 435 22.09 7.89 -2.26
N ARG A 436 21.13 7.25 -1.61
CA ARG A 436 20.67 7.71 -0.31
C ARG A 436 21.78 7.41 0.66
N PRO A 437 22.24 8.43 1.43
CA PRO A 437 23.22 8.23 2.47
C PRO A 437 22.73 7.24 3.52
#